data_1bac4d4f26504cda91e04ee728925510
#
_entry.id   1bac4d4f26504cda91e04ee728925510
#
_cell.length_a   1.000
_cell.length_b   1.000
_cell.length_c   1.000
_cell.angle_alpha   90.00
_cell.angle_beta   90.00
_cell.angle_gamma   90.00
#
_symmetry.space_group_name_H-M   'P 1'
#
loop_
_entity.id
_entity.type
_entity.pdbx_description
1 polymer ?
#
loop_
_entity_poly.entity_id
_entity_poly.type
_entity_poly.pdbx_seq_one_letter_code
_entity_poly.pdbx_strand_id
1 'polypeptide(L)'
;MAFLIGYFNHTRISNISISSDALFLALLIFIAFSVGPLTKDIKDYEGDLKHGVKTFFTVYGLEKGTKIVAILLGVSLLVPLLLFHTIMDIIFFGLASSFISLFFYRRGKLVISYSGYGIVFSYCALRVLGII
;
A
#
# COMPACT_ATOMS: atom_id res chain seq x y z
N MET A 1 -9.75 1.38 -10.38
CA MET A 1 -10.68 1.50 -11.54
C MET A 1 -10.05 0.96 -12.83
N ALA A 2 -8.91 1.48 -13.30
CA ALA A 2 -8.28 1.04 -14.57
C ALA A 2 -8.04 -0.48 -14.68
N PHE A 3 -7.61 -1.15 -13.60
CA PHE A 3 -7.42 -2.59 -13.59
C PHE A 3 -8.71 -3.38 -13.84
N LEU A 4 -9.80 -2.99 -13.18
CA LEU A 4 -11.10 -3.64 -13.37
C LEU A 4 -11.63 -3.44 -14.79
N ILE A 5 -11.45 -2.25 -15.38
CA ILE A 5 -11.84 -1.96 -16.75
C ILE A 5 -11.05 -2.83 -17.73
N GLY A 6 -9.74 -2.99 -17.54
CA GLY A 6 -8.90 -3.89 -18.36
C GLY A 6 -9.35 -5.35 -18.25
N TYR A 7 -9.69 -5.81 -17.05
CA TYR A 7 -10.18 -7.16 -16.80
C TYR A 7 -11.51 -7.42 -17.52
N PHE A 8 -12.46 -6.49 -17.45
CA PHE A 8 -13.77 -6.64 -18.11
C PHE A 8 -13.71 -6.58 -19.64
N ASN A 9 -12.76 -5.84 -20.21
CA ASN A 9 -12.58 -5.82 -21.67
C ASN A 9 -12.01 -7.13 -22.23
N HIS A 10 -11.31 -7.91 -21.42
CA HIS A 10 -10.73 -9.18 -21.86
C HIS A 10 -11.72 -10.36 -21.71
N THR A 11 -12.65 -10.29 -20.77
CA THR A 11 -13.69 -11.29 -20.56
C THR A 11 -14.97 -10.87 -21.30
N ARG A 12 -15.37 -11.63 -22.33
CA ARG A 12 -16.71 -11.45 -22.97
C ARG A 12 -17.79 -11.45 -21.88
N ILE A 13 -18.63 -10.42 -21.92
CA ILE A 13 -19.62 -10.01 -20.90
C ILE A 13 -20.70 -11.07 -20.54
N SER A 14 -20.63 -12.28 -21.06
CA SER A 14 -21.69 -13.30 -20.88
C SER A 14 -21.67 -14.09 -19.56
N ASN A 15 -20.55 -14.09 -18.81
CA ASN A 15 -20.48 -14.71 -17.47
C ASN A 15 -19.40 -14.01 -16.64
N ILE A 16 -19.75 -12.89 -16.01
CA ILE A 16 -18.83 -12.15 -15.14
C ILE A 16 -18.78 -12.82 -13.76
N SER A 17 -18.01 -13.89 -13.63
CA SER A 17 -17.46 -14.27 -12.34
C SER A 17 -16.13 -13.54 -12.18
N ILE A 18 -16.11 -12.49 -11.37
CA ILE A 18 -14.84 -11.86 -10.95
C ILE A 18 -14.10 -12.92 -10.15
N SER A 19 -12.93 -13.35 -10.61
CA SER A 19 -12.12 -14.28 -9.84
C SER A 19 -11.76 -13.67 -8.49
N SER A 20 -11.68 -14.47 -7.43
CA SER A 20 -11.23 -14.04 -6.11
C SER A 20 -9.90 -13.28 -6.18
N ASP A 21 -9.01 -13.72 -7.07
CA ASP A 21 -7.68 -13.13 -7.28
C ASP A 21 -7.76 -11.72 -7.87
N ALA A 22 -8.69 -11.47 -8.81
CA ALA A 22 -8.88 -10.14 -9.39
C ALA A 22 -9.45 -9.15 -8.37
N LEU A 23 -10.42 -9.58 -7.54
CA LEU A 23 -10.94 -8.78 -6.43
C LEU A 23 -9.85 -8.45 -5.43
N PHE A 24 -9.00 -9.41 -5.15
CA PHE A 24 -7.93 -9.27 -4.19
C PHE A 24 -6.84 -8.30 -4.67
N LEU A 25 -6.42 -8.42 -5.94
CA LEU A 25 -5.49 -7.47 -6.56
C LEU A 25 -6.08 -6.05 -6.57
N ALA A 26 -7.38 -5.92 -6.86
CA ALA A 26 -8.05 -4.63 -6.81
C ALA A 26 -8.06 -4.03 -5.40
N LEU A 27 -8.29 -4.84 -4.36
CA LEU A 27 -8.22 -4.43 -2.96
C LEU A 27 -6.82 -3.99 -2.57
N LEU A 28 -5.79 -4.74 -2.99
CA LEU A 28 -4.39 -4.43 -2.73
C LEU A 28 -3.98 -3.09 -3.33
N ILE A 29 -4.36 -2.86 -4.59
CA ILE A 29 -4.14 -1.59 -5.29
C ILE A 29 -4.90 -0.46 -4.56
N PHE A 30 -6.16 -0.69 -4.18
CA PHE A 30 -6.96 0.30 -3.46
C PHE A 30 -6.31 0.72 -2.14
N ILE A 31 -5.83 -0.24 -1.34
CA ILE A 31 -5.15 0.02 -0.06
C ILE A 31 -3.86 0.80 -0.30
N ALA A 32 -3.03 0.40 -1.26
CA ALA A 32 -1.80 1.10 -1.61
C ALA A 32 -2.07 2.56 -2.02
N PHE A 33 -3.08 2.79 -2.85
CA PHE A 33 -3.49 4.14 -3.27
C PHE A 33 -4.17 4.95 -2.15
N SER A 34 -4.68 4.31 -1.11
CA SER A 34 -5.26 5.01 0.04
C SER A 34 -4.19 5.48 1.03
N VAL A 35 -3.16 4.67 1.27
CA VAL A 35 -2.08 4.99 2.23
C VAL A 35 -1.02 5.91 1.59
N GLY A 36 -0.75 5.76 0.30
CA GLY A 36 0.25 6.55 -0.43
C GLY A 36 0.06 8.07 -0.29
N PRO A 37 -1.11 8.64 -0.57
CA PRO A 37 -1.38 10.07 -0.42
C PRO A 37 -1.14 10.59 1.00
N LEU A 38 -1.49 9.81 2.04
CA LEU A 38 -1.25 10.20 3.43
C LEU A 38 0.23 10.44 3.71
N THR A 39 1.12 9.70 3.06
CA THR A 39 2.57 9.91 3.25
C THR A 39 3.08 11.20 2.61
N LYS A 40 2.36 11.73 1.60
CA LYS A 40 2.70 12.99 0.95
C LYS A 40 2.39 14.19 1.86
N ASP A 41 1.31 14.14 2.60
CA ASP A 41 0.86 15.24 3.45
C ASP A 41 1.87 15.60 4.55
N ILE A 42 2.78 14.68 4.90
CA ILE A 42 3.89 14.97 5.83
C ILE A 42 4.77 16.11 5.30
N LYS A 43 5.05 16.12 4.00
CA LYS A 43 5.92 17.13 3.37
C LYS A 43 5.27 18.50 3.38
N ASP A 44 3.95 18.53 3.23
CA ASP A 44 3.19 19.76 3.09
C ASP A 44 2.67 20.30 4.44
N TYR A 45 2.94 19.58 5.56
CA TYR A 45 2.44 19.86 6.90
C TYR A 45 2.62 21.30 7.38
N GLU A 46 3.83 21.86 7.22
CA GLU A 46 4.12 23.24 7.68
C GLU A 46 3.34 24.27 6.87
N GLY A 47 3.22 24.05 5.56
CA GLY A 47 2.45 24.88 4.66
C GLY A 47 0.95 24.85 4.98
N ASP A 48 0.43 23.65 5.16
CA ASP A 48 -0.98 23.41 5.49
C ASP A 48 -1.36 24.02 6.84
N LEU A 49 -0.49 23.88 7.85
CA LEU A 49 -0.69 24.48 9.16
C LEU A 49 -0.73 26.01 9.08
N LYS A 50 0.16 26.63 8.30
CA LYS A 50 0.26 28.08 8.12
C LYS A 50 -0.98 28.65 7.40
N HIS A 51 -1.56 27.91 6.46
CA HIS A 51 -2.72 28.33 5.69
C HIS A 51 -4.06 27.85 6.27
N GLY A 52 -4.04 27.18 7.45
CA GLY A 52 -5.26 26.67 8.09
C GLY A 52 -5.94 25.53 7.35
N VAL A 53 -5.20 24.83 6.48
CA VAL A 53 -5.71 23.68 5.74
C VAL A 53 -5.84 22.47 6.67
N LYS A 54 -7.01 21.86 6.71
CA LYS A 54 -7.27 20.68 7.55
C LYS A 54 -6.86 19.42 6.80
N THR A 55 -5.64 18.96 7.03
CA THR A 55 -5.14 17.66 6.56
C THR A 55 -5.06 16.67 7.72
N PHE A 56 -4.78 15.40 7.42
CA PHE A 56 -4.61 14.38 8.46
C PHE A 56 -3.55 14.80 9.50
N PHE A 57 -2.43 15.33 9.05
CA PHE A 57 -1.33 15.75 9.94
C PHE A 57 -1.61 17.04 10.70
N THR A 58 -2.34 17.99 10.12
CA THR A 58 -2.72 19.22 10.85
C THR A 58 -3.73 18.95 11.97
N VAL A 59 -4.54 17.90 11.83
CA VAL A 59 -5.54 17.49 12.85
C VAL A 59 -4.88 16.67 13.99
N TYR A 60 -4.05 15.69 13.65
CA TYR A 60 -3.48 14.75 14.62
C TYR A 60 -2.09 15.15 15.12
N GLY A 61 -1.45 16.13 14.49
CA GLY A 61 -0.08 16.52 14.73
C GLY A 61 0.92 15.61 14.01
N LEU A 62 2.12 16.13 13.74
CA LEU A 62 3.14 15.44 12.92
C LEU A 62 3.58 14.11 13.55
N GLU A 63 3.86 14.07 14.84
CA GLU A 63 4.37 12.87 15.52
C GLU A 63 3.33 11.75 15.55
N LYS A 64 2.12 12.05 16.04
CA LYS A 64 1.04 11.06 16.09
C LYS A 64 0.60 10.63 14.69
N GLY A 65 0.48 11.58 13.78
CA GLY A 65 0.14 11.32 12.39
C GLY A 65 1.15 10.39 11.71
N THR A 66 2.45 10.64 11.86
CA THR A 66 3.51 9.78 11.31
C THR A 66 3.44 8.37 11.89
N LYS A 67 3.19 8.24 13.20
CA LYS A 67 3.04 6.93 13.84
C LYS A 67 1.85 6.14 13.28
N ILE A 68 0.70 6.79 13.15
CA ILE A 68 -0.51 6.14 12.60
C ILE A 68 -0.26 5.71 11.14
N VAL A 69 0.29 6.60 10.31
CA VAL A 69 0.59 6.28 8.89
C VAL A 69 1.63 5.18 8.78
N ALA A 70 2.65 5.14 9.65
CA ALA A 70 3.62 4.04 9.68
C ALA A 70 2.97 2.69 9.99
N ILE A 71 2.02 2.65 10.93
CA ILE A 71 1.26 1.44 11.25
C ILE A 71 0.38 1.02 10.07
N LEU A 72 -0.35 1.97 9.47
CA LEU A 72 -1.20 1.71 8.30
C LEU A 72 -0.38 1.19 7.12
N LEU A 73 0.80 1.78 6.89
CA LEU A 73 1.75 1.33 5.88
C LEU A 73 2.19 -0.11 6.15
N GLY A 74 2.58 -0.42 7.38
CA GLY A 74 2.96 -1.77 7.78
C GLY A 74 1.85 -2.79 7.54
N VAL A 75 0.64 -2.49 8.02
CA VAL A 75 -0.53 -3.37 7.82
C VAL A 75 -0.85 -3.55 6.33
N SER A 76 -0.80 -2.47 5.53
CA SER A 76 -1.07 -2.55 4.09
C SER A 76 -0.10 -3.46 3.33
N LEU A 77 1.17 -3.50 3.76
CA LEU A 77 2.20 -4.35 3.16
C LEU A 77 2.05 -5.84 3.55
N LEU A 78 1.25 -6.16 4.58
CA LEU A 78 0.91 -7.53 4.96
C LEU A 78 -0.30 -8.09 4.21
N VAL A 79 -1.08 -7.24 3.54
CA VAL A 79 -2.29 -7.67 2.81
C VAL A 79 -2.03 -8.80 1.81
N PRO A 80 -0.89 -8.84 1.07
CA PRO A 80 -0.59 -9.96 0.17
C PRO A 80 -0.52 -11.34 0.85
N LEU A 81 -0.32 -11.41 2.16
CA LEU A 81 -0.34 -12.69 2.91
C LEU A 81 -1.71 -13.38 2.88
N LEU A 82 -2.77 -12.66 2.51
CA LEU A 82 -4.08 -13.28 2.34
C LEU A 82 -4.14 -14.18 1.09
N LEU A 83 -3.26 -13.94 0.09
CA LEU A 83 -3.12 -14.77 -1.12
C LEU A 83 -1.92 -15.71 -1.04
N PHE A 84 -0.78 -15.17 -0.61
CA PHE A 84 0.50 -15.86 -0.58
C PHE A 84 0.84 -16.18 0.87
N HIS A 85 0.75 -17.43 1.25
CA HIS A 85 0.88 -17.88 2.65
C HIS A 85 1.91 -19.01 2.83
N THR A 86 2.87 -19.12 1.90
CA THR A 86 4.02 -20.01 2.12
C THR A 86 4.93 -19.43 3.21
N ILE A 87 5.76 -20.27 3.82
CA ILE A 87 6.70 -19.81 4.86
C ILE A 87 7.60 -18.69 4.34
N MET A 88 8.05 -18.79 3.09
CA MET A 88 8.86 -17.76 2.44
C MET A 88 8.11 -16.43 2.29
N ASP A 89 6.83 -16.48 1.90
CA ASP A 89 5.99 -15.30 1.78
C ASP A 89 5.79 -14.62 3.14
N ILE A 90 5.52 -15.40 4.19
CA ILE A 90 5.35 -14.88 5.55
C ILE A 90 6.62 -14.17 6.04
N ILE A 91 7.79 -14.77 5.81
CA ILE A 91 9.07 -14.17 6.18
C ILE A 91 9.30 -12.89 5.37
N PHE A 92 9.11 -12.93 4.04
CA PHE A 92 9.34 -11.78 3.17
C PHE A 92 8.43 -10.59 3.53
N PHE A 93 7.11 -10.79 3.56
CA PHE A 93 6.16 -9.71 3.85
C PHE A 93 6.27 -9.22 5.30
N GLY A 94 6.54 -10.11 6.26
CA GLY A 94 6.77 -9.74 7.65
C GLY A 94 8.01 -8.86 7.84
N LEU A 95 9.13 -9.22 7.23
CA LEU A 95 10.36 -8.42 7.27
C LEU A 95 10.20 -7.11 6.52
N ALA A 96 9.66 -7.14 5.29
CA ALA A 96 9.44 -5.96 4.47
C ALA A 96 8.52 -4.96 5.18
N SER A 97 7.37 -5.40 5.70
CA SER A 97 6.43 -4.58 6.45
C SER A 97 7.08 -3.94 7.67
N SER A 98 7.75 -4.73 8.50
CA SER A 98 8.38 -4.25 9.73
C SER A 98 9.49 -3.23 9.43
N PHE A 99 10.35 -3.54 8.45
CA PHE A 99 11.48 -2.69 8.10
C PHE A 99 11.03 -1.36 7.48
N ILE A 100 10.12 -1.43 6.51
CA ILE A 100 9.62 -0.25 5.79
C ILE A 100 8.81 0.65 6.74
N SER A 101 7.94 0.08 7.58
CA SER A 101 7.16 0.81 8.58
C SER A 101 8.04 1.51 9.59
N LEU A 102 9.04 0.81 10.16
CA LEU A 102 9.97 1.38 11.12
C LEU A 102 10.84 2.48 10.49
N PHE A 103 11.32 2.25 9.27
CA PHE A 103 12.17 3.21 8.57
C PHE A 103 11.37 4.45 8.16
N PHE A 104 10.12 4.27 7.76
CA PHE A 104 9.19 5.37 7.51
C PHE A 104 8.91 6.17 8.78
N TYR A 105 8.63 5.51 9.91
CA TYR A 105 8.41 6.18 11.19
C TYR A 105 9.61 7.06 11.60
N ARG A 106 10.83 6.56 11.40
CA ARG A 106 12.06 7.30 11.77
C ARG A 106 12.40 8.45 10.82
N ARG A 107 12.11 8.33 9.55
CA ARG A 107 12.57 9.26 8.51
C ARG A 107 11.46 10.13 7.93
N GLY A 108 10.20 9.71 8.00
CA GLY A 108 9.03 10.42 7.45
C GLY A 108 9.12 10.72 5.95
N LYS A 109 9.95 9.97 5.19
CA LYS A 109 10.19 10.25 3.78
C LYS A 109 9.25 9.47 2.88
N LEU A 110 8.56 10.18 2.01
CA LEU A 110 7.66 9.64 0.98
C LEU A 110 8.30 8.53 0.12
N VAL A 111 9.58 8.69 -0.24
CA VAL A 111 10.32 7.72 -1.06
C VAL A 111 10.34 6.33 -0.42
N ILE A 112 10.38 6.24 0.92
CA ILE A 112 10.39 4.96 1.63
C ILE A 112 9.09 4.19 1.41
N SER A 113 7.95 4.88 1.48
CA SER A 113 6.64 4.30 1.25
C SER A 113 6.52 3.76 -0.18
N TYR A 114 6.86 4.57 -1.19
CA TYR A 114 6.78 4.14 -2.59
C TYR A 114 7.75 3.02 -2.93
N SER A 115 8.99 3.07 -2.41
CA SER A 115 9.95 1.97 -2.57
C SER A 115 9.43 0.68 -1.94
N GLY A 116 8.79 0.77 -0.77
CA GLY A 116 8.17 -0.36 -0.09
C GLY A 116 7.10 -1.02 -0.93
N TYR A 117 6.16 -0.25 -1.45
CA TYR A 117 5.14 -0.78 -2.36
C TYR A 117 5.75 -1.34 -3.64
N GLY A 118 6.77 -0.68 -4.22
CA GLY A 118 7.46 -1.18 -5.41
C GLY A 118 8.07 -2.56 -5.20
N ILE A 119 8.75 -2.78 -4.08
CA ILE A 119 9.34 -4.07 -3.71
C ILE A 119 8.26 -5.14 -3.56
N VAL A 120 7.19 -4.83 -2.81
CA VAL A 120 6.09 -5.78 -2.56
C VAL A 120 5.35 -6.12 -3.86
N PHE A 121 5.05 -5.13 -4.71
CA PHE A 121 4.40 -5.38 -6.00
C PHE A 121 5.28 -6.22 -6.94
N SER A 122 6.60 -5.95 -6.97
CA SER A 122 7.53 -6.75 -7.77
C SER A 122 7.55 -8.21 -7.31
N TYR A 123 7.59 -8.44 -6.01
CA TYR A 123 7.53 -9.79 -5.45
C TYR A 123 6.20 -10.48 -5.80
N CYS A 124 5.06 -9.81 -5.62
CA CYS A 124 3.75 -10.35 -5.97
C CYS A 124 3.67 -10.70 -7.46
N ALA A 125 4.21 -9.84 -8.34
CA ALA A 125 4.25 -10.11 -9.77
C ALA A 125 5.06 -11.37 -10.11
N LEU A 126 6.24 -11.54 -9.51
CA LEU A 126 7.08 -12.73 -9.70
C LEU A 126 6.38 -14.00 -9.23
N ARG A 127 5.66 -13.93 -8.11
CA ARG A 127 4.84 -15.05 -7.59
C ARG A 127 3.70 -15.42 -8.53
N VAL A 128 2.97 -14.43 -9.05
CA VAL A 128 1.86 -14.66 -9.99
C VAL A 128 2.36 -15.27 -11.31
N LEU A 129 3.55 -14.85 -11.77
CA LEU A 129 4.18 -15.39 -12.96
C LEU A 129 4.81 -16.79 -12.77
N GLY A 130 4.81 -17.32 -11.54
CA GLY A 130 5.39 -18.62 -11.23
C GLY A 130 6.91 -18.67 -11.35
N ILE A 131 7.60 -17.50 -11.20
CA ILE A 131 9.06 -17.41 -11.28
C ILE A 131 9.71 -17.79 -9.95
N ILE A 132 9.02 -17.52 -8.84
CA ILE A 132 9.43 -17.82 -7.46
C ILE A 132 8.29 -18.48 -6.68
#